data_b1e21e94ecbcb6dad1ba2e8ffc30f02d
#
_entry.id   b1e21e94ecbcb6dad1ba2e8ffc30f02d
#
_cell.length_a   1.000
_cell.length_b   1.000
_cell.length_c   1.000
_cell.angle_alpha   90.00
_cell.angle_beta   90.00
_cell.angle_gamma   90.00
#
_symmetry.space_group_name_H-M   'P 1'
#
loop_
_entity.id
_entity.type
_entity.pdbx_description
1 polymer ?
#
loop_
_entity_poly.entity_id
_entity_poly.type
_entity_poly.pdbx_seq_one_letter_code
_entity_poly.pdbx_strand_id
1 'polypeptide(L)'
;MPIKVGDILQRASITLNDEDFVRWTKDELYGWVNDGACEVVLRRPAARAVTTVVTLIAGTFQQMPEGTLVLLDVIRNVKADDSPGRPVRRIDRQLLDDQLPTWQEMKQADTIKHFMFEEAAPTTFYVYPPAKAGIKADILHSEAPPLITGDDDMLQLDRAYIGPIVSYVMYRCLAKDSEYANAAMATGHFQAFTEALGVQNEVTNAASPNVRSV
;
A
#
# COMPACT_ATOMS: atom_id res chain seq x y z
N MET A 1 -3.62 -4.38 15.09
CA MET A 1 -4.61 -3.48 15.76
C MET A 1 -4.38 -2.08 15.19
N PRO A 2 -5.42 -1.35 14.81
CA PRO A 2 -5.26 0.00 14.30
C PRO A 2 -4.63 0.92 15.36
N ILE A 3 -3.97 1.98 14.90
CA ILE A 3 -3.23 2.93 15.73
C ILE A 3 -4.12 4.13 15.99
N LYS A 4 -4.32 4.50 17.27
CA LYS A 4 -4.99 5.76 17.60
C LYS A 4 -4.04 6.93 17.35
N VAL A 5 -4.49 7.96 16.66
CA VAL A 5 -3.65 9.12 16.31
C VAL A 5 -3.17 9.85 17.56
N GLY A 6 -4.03 10.01 18.56
CA GLY A 6 -3.67 10.61 19.85
C GLY A 6 -2.45 9.94 20.52
N ASP A 7 -2.27 8.62 20.36
CA ASP A 7 -1.10 7.90 20.91
C ASP A 7 0.21 8.31 20.21
N ILE A 8 0.14 8.62 18.91
CA ILE A 8 1.29 9.11 18.13
C ILE A 8 1.64 10.52 18.58
N LEU A 9 0.63 11.40 18.66
CA LEU A 9 0.82 12.78 19.06
C LEU A 9 1.36 12.88 20.48
N GLN A 10 0.83 12.12 21.42
CA GLN A 10 1.32 12.09 22.80
C GLN A 10 2.79 11.67 22.88
N ARG A 11 3.21 10.66 22.14
CA ARG A 11 4.62 10.23 22.11
C ARG A 11 5.54 11.32 21.54
N ALA A 12 5.10 11.98 20.47
CA ALA A 12 5.85 13.08 19.86
C ALA A 12 5.95 14.27 20.82
N SER A 13 4.82 14.70 21.44
CA SER A 13 4.75 15.87 22.33
C SER A 13 5.61 15.72 23.57
N ILE A 14 5.61 14.54 24.20
CA ILE A 14 6.48 14.24 25.35
C ILE A 14 7.96 14.35 24.93
N THR A 15 8.34 13.79 23.80
CA THR A 15 9.73 13.83 23.31
C THR A 15 10.17 15.24 22.96
N LEU A 16 9.25 16.08 22.46
CA LEU A 16 9.48 17.48 22.10
C LEU A 16 9.41 18.45 23.29
N ASN A 17 9.00 17.99 24.50
CA ASN A 17 8.63 18.84 25.64
C ASN A 17 7.59 19.92 25.26
N ASP A 18 6.57 19.53 24.51
CA ASP A 18 5.48 20.40 24.06
C ASP A 18 4.11 19.70 24.22
N GLU A 19 3.81 19.29 25.47
CA GLU A 19 2.61 18.52 25.77
C GLU A 19 1.32 19.32 25.56
N ASP A 20 1.40 20.65 25.61
CA ASP A 20 0.30 21.58 25.37
C ASP A 20 0.15 21.96 23.88
N PHE A 21 0.99 21.42 22.98
CA PHE A 21 0.96 21.69 21.53
C PHE A 21 1.07 23.18 21.18
N VAL A 22 1.88 23.93 21.91
CA VAL A 22 2.07 25.37 21.74
C VAL A 22 3.03 25.69 20.60
N ARG A 23 4.09 24.89 20.45
CA ARG A 23 5.12 25.06 19.40
C ARG A 23 4.72 24.42 18.08
N TRP A 24 4.17 23.23 18.16
CA TRP A 24 3.68 22.47 17.02
C TRP A 24 2.18 22.18 17.23
N THR A 25 1.36 22.88 16.49
CA THR A 25 -0.09 22.76 16.62
C THR A 25 -0.56 21.36 16.23
N LYS A 26 -1.66 20.90 16.81
CA LYS A 26 -2.23 19.60 16.47
C LYS A 26 -2.53 19.47 14.98
N ASP A 27 -3.01 20.54 14.33
CA ASP A 27 -3.32 20.53 12.90
C ASP A 27 -2.07 20.27 12.04
N GLU A 28 -0.92 20.86 12.39
CA GLU A 28 0.35 20.56 11.73
C GLU A 28 0.78 19.11 11.95
N LEU A 29 0.63 18.62 13.19
CA LEU A 29 0.99 17.25 13.55
C LEU A 29 0.10 16.23 12.82
N TYR A 30 -1.21 16.47 12.67
CA TYR A 30 -2.09 15.63 11.86
C TYR A 30 -1.63 15.60 10.39
N GLY A 31 -1.25 16.75 9.84
CA GLY A 31 -0.68 16.82 8.50
C GLY A 31 0.54 15.92 8.36
N TRP A 32 1.49 15.99 9.31
CA TRP A 32 2.70 15.16 9.27
C TRP A 32 2.45 13.69 9.56
N VAL A 33 1.45 13.33 10.37
CA VAL A 33 1.02 11.94 10.54
C VAL A 33 0.45 11.40 9.23
N ASN A 34 -0.38 12.18 8.52
CA ASN A 34 -0.89 11.81 7.20
C ASN A 34 0.23 11.61 6.19
N ASP A 35 1.18 12.56 6.11
CA ASP A 35 2.36 12.44 5.24
C ASP A 35 3.17 11.18 5.57
N GLY A 36 3.44 10.94 6.87
CA GLY A 36 4.18 9.78 7.33
C GLY A 36 3.48 8.45 7.02
N ALA A 37 2.16 8.41 7.16
CA ALA A 37 1.35 7.24 6.80
C ALA A 37 1.41 6.95 5.29
N CYS A 38 1.31 7.99 4.45
CA CYS A 38 1.47 7.88 3.00
C CYS A 38 2.87 7.37 2.63
N GLU A 39 3.93 7.94 3.25
CA GLU A 39 5.31 7.50 3.04
C GLU A 39 5.53 6.02 3.41
N VAL A 40 4.90 5.53 4.49
CA VAL A 40 4.93 4.12 4.86
C VAL A 40 4.34 3.26 3.75
N VAL A 41 3.16 3.62 3.25
CA VAL A 41 2.47 2.82 2.21
C VAL A 41 3.17 2.90 0.86
N LEU A 42 3.71 4.07 0.48
CA LEU A 42 4.49 4.22 -0.76
C LEU A 42 5.75 3.35 -0.77
N ARG A 43 6.46 3.28 0.36
CA ARG A 43 7.66 2.43 0.51
C ARG A 43 7.33 0.97 0.75
N ARG A 44 6.16 0.70 1.31
CA ARG A 44 5.70 -0.61 1.69
C ARG A 44 4.20 -0.78 1.38
N PRO A 45 3.85 -1.04 0.12
CA PRO A 45 2.44 -1.19 -0.29
C PRO A 45 1.68 -2.24 0.51
N ALA A 46 2.35 -3.31 0.94
CA ALA A 46 1.76 -4.35 1.79
C ALA A 46 1.32 -3.86 3.19
N ALA A 47 1.79 -2.70 3.65
CA ALA A 47 1.39 -2.14 4.95
C ALA A 47 -0.11 -1.83 5.03
N ARG A 48 -0.73 -1.56 3.87
CA ARG A 48 -2.18 -1.38 3.73
C ARG A 48 -2.71 -2.20 2.55
N ALA A 49 -2.51 -3.51 2.62
CA ALA A 49 -3.06 -4.46 1.65
C ALA A 49 -4.52 -4.78 1.99
N VAL A 50 -5.40 -4.64 0.99
CA VAL A 50 -6.84 -4.91 1.08
C VAL A 50 -7.23 -5.90 -0.01
N THR A 51 -8.07 -6.85 0.33
CA THR A 51 -8.65 -7.76 -0.66
C THR A 51 -10.05 -7.29 -1.03
N THR A 52 -10.29 -7.07 -2.31
CA THR A 52 -11.57 -6.59 -2.83
C THR A 52 -12.04 -7.42 -4.01
N VAL A 53 -13.33 -7.72 -4.07
CA VAL A 53 -13.95 -8.33 -5.25
C VAL A 53 -14.15 -7.27 -6.32
N VAL A 54 -13.46 -7.42 -7.45
CA VAL A 54 -13.54 -6.50 -8.59
C VAL A 54 -14.29 -7.16 -9.74
N THR A 55 -15.20 -6.41 -10.35
CA THR A 55 -15.89 -6.82 -11.58
C THR A 55 -15.03 -6.45 -12.78
N LEU A 56 -14.64 -7.44 -13.58
CA LEU A 56 -13.81 -7.24 -14.75
C LEU A 56 -14.62 -6.74 -15.95
N ILE A 57 -13.98 -5.88 -16.75
CA ILE A 57 -14.52 -5.45 -18.04
C ILE A 57 -14.18 -6.46 -19.16
N ALA A 58 -14.89 -6.39 -20.26
CA ALA A 58 -14.63 -7.25 -21.42
C ALA A 58 -13.23 -7.00 -21.99
N GLY A 59 -12.49 -8.08 -22.26
CA GLY A 59 -11.17 -8.03 -22.89
C GLY A 59 -10.05 -8.39 -21.97
N THR A 60 -8.82 -8.11 -22.38
CA THR A 60 -7.59 -8.45 -21.66
C THR A 60 -7.14 -7.37 -20.70
N PHE A 61 -7.33 -6.11 -21.06
CA PHE A 61 -6.91 -4.95 -20.25
C PHE A 61 -7.92 -4.66 -19.15
N GLN A 62 -7.44 -4.50 -17.93
CA GLN A 62 -8.23 -4.22 -16.73
C GLN A 62 -7.65 -3.05 -15.98
N GLN A 63 -8.51 -2.30 -15.30
CA GLN A 63 -8.13 -1.17 -14.47
C GLN A 63 -8.63 -1.41 -13.04
N MET A 64 -7.80 -1.04 -12.07
CA MET A 64 -8.14 -1.13 -10.67
C MET A 64 -9.18 -0.07 -10.26
N PRO A 65 -9.95 -0.31 -9.18
CA PRO A 65 -10.83 0.69 -8.60
C PRO A 65 -10.10 1.96 -8.19
N GLU A 66 -10.83 3.05 -8.14
CA GLU A 66 -10.33 4.33 -7.63
C GLU A 66 -9.83 4.19 -6.17
N GLY A 67 -8.77 4.90 -5.82
CA GLY A 67 -8.12 4.79 -4.51
C GLY A 67 -7.06 3.70 -4.40
N THR A 68 -6.93 2.82 -5.39
CA THR A 68 -5.84 1.84 -5.47
C THR A 68 -4.52 2.53 -5.80
N LEU A 69 -3.48 2.23 -5.02
CA LEU A 69 -2.11 2.68 -5.29
C LEU A 69 -1.34 1.66 -6.14
N VAL A 70 -1.40 0.39 -5.76
CA VAL A 70 -0.64 -0.69 -6.42
C VAL A 70 -1.43 -1.98 -6.38
N LEU A 71 -1.49 -2.70 -7.52
CA LEU A 71 -1.92 -4.09 -7.57
C LEU A 71 -0.84 -4.97 -6.95
N LEU A 72 -1.21 -5.81 -5.99
CA LEU A 72 -0.29 -6.75 -5.34
C LEU A 72 -0.47 -8.17 -5.89
N ASP A 73 -1.71 -8.62 -6.04
CA ASP A 73 -2.02 -9.96 -6.57
C ASP A 73 -3.45 -10.05 -7.11
N VAL A 74 -3.69 -10.99 -8.03
CA VAL A 74 -5.02 -11.44 -8.41
C VAL A 74 -5.19 -12.88 -7.89
N ILE A 75 -5.91 -13.03 -6.78
CA ILE A 75 -5.93 -14.27 -6.00
C ILE A 75 -6.69 -15.37 -6.74
N ARG A 76 -7.92 -15.08 -7.16
CA ARG A 76 -8.82 -16.09 -7.75
C ARG A 76 -10.01 -15.45 -8.47
N ASN A 77 -10.63 -16.24 -9.32
CA ASN A 77 -11.97 -15.92 -9.83
C ASN A 77 -13.00 -16.04 -8.70
N VAL A 78 -14.07 -15.25 -8.78
CA VAL A 78 -15.24 -15.34 -7.91
C VAL A 78 -16.43 -15.78 -8.75
N LYS A 79 -17.15 -16.82 -8.32
CA LYS A 79 -18.30 -17.35 -9.04
C LYS A 79 -19.53 -16.44 -8.90
N ALA A 80 -20.56 -16.70 -9.67
CA ALA A 80 -21.80 -15.92 -9.66
C ALA A 80 -22.53 -15.94 -8.30
N ASP A 81 -22.34 -17.00 -7.52
CA ASP A 81 -22.86 -17.18 -6.16
C ASP A 81 -21.93 -16.61 -5.07
N ASP A 82 -20.96 -15.79 -5.45
CA ASP A 82 -19.89 -15.20 -4.62
C ASP A 82 -18.98 -16.24 -3.95
N SER A 83 -19.09 -17.53 -4.31
CA SER A 83 -18.19 -18.56 -3.81
C SER A 83 -16.81 -18.51 -4.49
N PRO A 84 -15.76 -19.03 -3.82
CA PRO A 84 -14.42 -19.10 -4.39
C PRO A 84 -14.37 -19.88 -5.70
N GLY A 85 -13.73 -19.30 -6.69
CA GLY A 85 -13.46 -19.91 -7.98
C GLY A 85 -12.01 -20.39 -8.13
N ARG A 86 -11.59 -20.61 -9.38
CA ARG A 86 -10.25 -21.04 -9.72
C ARG A 86 -9.21 -19.98 -9.36
N PRO A 87 -8.06 -20.35 -8.73
CA PRO A 87 -6.93 -19.45 -8.53
C PRO A 87 -6.40 -18.89 -9.85
N VAL A 88 -5.94 -17.65 -9.81
CA VAL A 88 -5.27 -16.97 -10.91
C VAL A 88 -3.76 -16.95 -10.62
N ARG A 89 -2.92 -17.03 -11.65
CA ARG A 89 -1.47 -17.04 -11.48
C ARG A 89 -0.83 -15.90 -12.23
N ARG A 90 0.15 -15.26 -11.61
CA ARG A 90 0.98 -14.27 -12.29
C ARG A 90 1.86 -14.97 -13.32
N ILE A 91 1.95 -14.39 -14.52
CA ILE A 91 2.92 -14.79 -15.57
C ILE A 91 3.54 -13.52 -16.15
N ASP A 92 4.68 -13.71 -16.83
CA ASP A 92 5.29 -12.65 -17.61
C ASP A 92 4.52 -12.45 -18.92
N ARG A 93 4.23 -11.19 -19.28
CA ARG A 93 3.55 -10.86 -20.53
C ARG A 93 4.38 -11.26 -21.74
N GLN A 94 5.71 -11.09 -21.71
CA GLN A 94 6.59 -11.43 -22.82
C GLN A 94 6.51 -12.90 -23.15
N LEU A 95 6.44 -13.77 -22.12
CA LEU A 95 6.27 -15.21 -22.34
C LEU A 95 5.00 -15.53 -23.14
N LEU A 96 3.92 -14.81 -22.87
CA LEU A 96 2.65 -15.03 -23.58
C LEU A 96 2.68 -14.43 -24.98
N ASP A 97 3.29 -13.25 -25.15
CA ASP A 97 3.50 -12.60 -26.44
C ASP A 97 4.34 -13.47 -27.39
N ASP A 98 5.37 -14.16 -26.87
CA ASP A 98 6.23 -15.05 -27.66
C ASP A 98 5.56 -16.37 -28.03
N GLN A 99 4.84 -16.98 -27.07
CA GLN A 99 4.24 -18.31 -27.28
C GLN A 99 2.88 -18.25 -28.00
N LEU A 100 2.15 -17.18 -27.84
CA LEU A 100 0.79 -17.03 -28.36
C LEU A 100 0.51 -15.57 -28.78
N PRO A 101 1.11 -15.05 -29.85
CA PRO A 101 1.05 -13.64 -30.23
C PRO A 101 -0.37 -13.07 -30.35
N THR A 102 -1.36 -13.92 -30.67
CA THR A 102 -2.77 -13.53 -30.85
C THR A 102 -3.61 -13.69 -29.58
N TRP A 103 -3.00 -13.85 -28.38
CA TRP A 103 -3.72 -14.11 -27.15
C TRP A 103 -4.76 -13.06 -26.78
N GLN A 104 -4.53 -11.80 -27.18
CA GLN A 104 -5.45 -10.70 -26.91
C GLN A 104 -6.73 -10.76 -27.78
N GLU A 105 -6.66 -11.41 -28.95
CA GLU A 105 -7.77 -11.55 -29.88
C GLU A 105 -8.62 -12.81 -29.63
N MET A 106 -8.22 -13.61 -28.64
CA MET A 106 -8.92 -14.86 -28.34
C MET A 106 -10.34 -14.61 -27.83
N LYS A 107 -11.17 -15.66 -27.94
CA LYS A 107 -12.54 -15.63 -27.42
C LYS A 107 -12.55 -15.37 -25.92
N GLN A 108 -13.40 -14.45 -25.48
CA GLN A 108 -13.61 -14.14 -24.07
C GLN A 108 -14.13 -15.37 -23.30
N ALA A 109 -13.61 -15.50 -22.06
CA ALA A 109 -13.93 -16.62 -21.17
C ALA A 109 -14.63 -16.15 -19.89
N ASP A 110 -15.37 -17.06 -19.25
CA ASP A 110 -16.03 -16.85 -17.96
C ASP A 110 -15.05 -16.97 -16.77
N THR A 111 -13.82 -17.39 -17.02
CA THR A 111 -12.78 -17.53 -15.99
C THR A 111 -11.43 -17.12 -16.56
N ILE A 112 -10.67 -16.35 -15.79
CA ILE A 112 -9.28 -16.01 -16.08
C ILE A 112 -8.35 -17.05 -15.45
N LYS A 113 -7.21 -17.30 -16.08
CA LYS A 113 -6.19 -18.27 -15.63
C LYS A 113 -4.94 -17.59 -15.14
N HIS A 114 -4.57 -16.50 -15.81
CA HIS A 114 -3.36 -15.76 -15.57
C HIS A 114 -3.62 -14.25 -15.55
N PHE A 115 -2.76 -13.54 -14.83
CA PHE A 115 -2.68 -12.09 -14.92
C PHE A 115 -1.24 -11.65 -15.14
N MET A 116 -1.09 -10.49 -15.74
CA MET A 116 0.18 -9.85 -16.03
C MET A 116 0.12 -8.42 -15.51
N PHE A 117 1.17 -7.99 -14.85
CA PHE A 117 1.26 -6.71 -14.18
C PHE A 117 2.61 -6.06 -14.49
N GLU A 118 2.60 -4.77 -14.78
CA GLU A 118 3.81 -3.97 -15.02
C GLU A 118 3.99 -2.95 -13.92
N GLU A 119 5.18 -2.87 -13.34
CA GLU A 119 5.50 -1.92 -12.28
C GLU A 119 5.35 -0.46 -12.71
N ALA A 120 5.58 -0.19 -14.00
CA ALA A 120 5.40 1.13 -14.59
C ALA A 120 3.94 1.62 -14.64
N ALA A 121 2.98 0.69 -14.52
CA ALA A 121 1.53 0.98 -14.58
C ALA A 121 0.80 0.28 -13.41
N PRO A 122 1.03 0.71 -12.15
CA PRO A 122 0.70 -0.04 -10.94
C PRO A 122 -0.80 -0.22 -10.68
N THR A 123 -1.66 0.52 -11.38
CA THR A 123 -3.12 0.46 -11.25
C THR A 123 -3.83 -0.25 -12.40
N THR A 124 -3.06 -0.85 -13.33
CA THR A 124 -3.60 -1.58 -14.48
C THR A 124 -2.98 -2.95 -14.59
N PHE A 125 -3.69 -3.89 -15.20
CA PHE A 125 -3.20 -5.25 -15.42
C PHE A 125 -3.87 -5.89 -16.64
N TYR A 126 -3.25 -6.94 -17.14
CA TYR A 126 -3.81 -7.77 -18.19
C TYR A 126 -4.23 -9.12 -17.66
N VAL A 127 -5.25 -9.72 -18.27
CA VAL A 127 -5.75 -11.05 -17.91
C VAL A 127 -5.74 -11.99 -19.11
N TYR A 128 -5.52 -13.27 -18.86
CA TYR A 128 -5.58 -14.33 -19.87
C TYR A 128 -6.38 -15.53 -19.37
N PRO A 129 -7.27 -16.10 -20.20
CA PRO A 129 -7.78 -15.57 -21.46
C PRO A 129 -8.53 -14.25 -21.28
N PRO A 130 -8.91 -13.54 -22.40
CA PRO A 130 -9.70 -12.32 -22.33
C PRO A 130 -10.97 -12.52 -21.48
N ALA A 131 -11.25 -11.61 -20.59
CA ALA A 131 -12.39 -11.68 -19.69
C ALA A 131 -13.71 -11.38 -20.40
N LYS A 132 -14.80 -12.08 -20.07
CA LYS A 132 -16.14 -11.59 -20.35
C LYS A 132 -16.49 -10.47 -19.38
N ALA A 133 -17.30 -9.51 -19.85
CA ALA A 133 -17.83 -8.47 -18.98
C ALA A 133 -18.64 -9.07 -17.83
N GLY A 134 -18.46 -8.53 -16.63
CA GLY A 134 -19.24 -8.91 -15.45
C GLY A 134 -18.71 -10.11 -14.66
N ILE A 135 -17.63 -10.80 -15.10
CA ILE A 135 -16.98 -11.78 -14.25
C ILE A 135 -16.26 -11.09 -13.10
N LYS A 136 -16.14 -11.79 -11.96
CA LYS A 136 -15.57 -11.23 -10.73
C LYS A 136 -14.26 -11.92 -10.38
N ALA A 137 -13.35 -11.15 -9.77
CA ALA A 137 -12.11 -11.70 -9.23
C ALA A 137 -11.80 -11.09 -7.86
N ASP A 138 -11.22 -11.88 -6.94
CA ASP A 138 -10.62 -11.41 -5.70
C ASP A 138 -9.24 -10.84 -6.02
N ILE A 139 -9.03 -9.58 -5.69
CA ILE A 139 -7.78 -8.86 -5.97
C ILE A 139 -7.23 -8.30 -4.67
N LEU A 140 -5.94 -8.55 -4.44
CA LEU A 140 -5.16 -7.94 -3.38
C LEU A 140 -4.48 -6.68 -3.92
N HIS A 141 -4.73 -5.55 -3.29
CA HIS A 141 -4.16 -4.26 -3.69
C HIS A 141 -3.82 -3.39 -2.49
N SER A 142 -3.01 -2.38 -2.70
CA SER A 142 -2.70 -1.36 -1.70
C SER A 142 -3.58 -0.14 -1.92
N GLU A 143 -4.05 0.46 -0.82
CA GLU A 143 -4.83 1.69 -0.82
C GLU A 143 -4.11 2.82 -0.09
N ALA A 144 -4.45 4.07 -0.41
CA ALA A 144 -4.02 5.21 0.38
C ALA A 144 -4.61 5.15 1.80
N PRO A 145 -3.85 5.52 2.85
CA PRO A 145 -4.42 5.65 4.18
C PRO A 145 -5.52 6.72 4.19
N PRO A 146 -6.60 6.52 4.95
CA PRO A 146 -7.63 7.55 5.10
C PRO A 146 -7.06 8.79 5.78
N LEU A 147 -7.56 9.96 5.36
CA LEU A 147 -7.14 11.25 5.95
C LEU A 147 -7.56 11.31 7.42
N ILE A 148 -6.63 11.73 8.27
CA ILE A 148 -6.81 11.93 9.70
C ILE A 148 -6.98 13.41 9.99
N THR A 149 -7.90 13.74 10.88
CA THR A 149 -8.25 15.12 11.26
C THR A 149 -8.41 15.31 12.78
N GLY A 150 -8.31 14.22 13.57
CA GLY A 150 -8.54 14.26 15.00
C GLY A 150 -7.80 13.19 15.80
N ASP A 151 -7.68 13.41 17.13
CA ASP A 151 -6.99 12.52 18.07
C ASP A 151 -7.64 11.13 18.14
N ASP A 152 -8.97 11.05 17.96
CA ASP A 152 -9.74 9.82 18.06
C ASP A 152 -9.76 9.02 16.77
N ASP A 153 -9.22 9.57 15.68
CA ASP A 153 -9.12 8.88 14.41
C ASP A 153 -8.16 7.67 14.52
N MET A 154 -8.49 6.65 13.75
CA MET A 154 -7.71 5.41 13.72
C MET A 154 -6.91 5.33 12.43
N LEU A 155 -5.61 5.38 12.57
CA LEU A 155 -4.71 5.13 11.46
C LEU A 155 -4.80 3.63 11.09
N GLN A 156 -5.28 3.36 9.89
CA GLN A 156 -5.49 1.99 9.42
C GLN A 156 -4.18 1.33 8.93
N LEU A 157 -3.18 1.35 9.80
CA LEU A 157 -1.91 0.65 9.64
C LEU A 157 -1.69 -0.28 10.84
N ASP A 158 -0.80 -1.27 10.70
CA ASP A 158 -0.43 -2.13 11.80
C ASP A 158 0.34 -1.35 12.87
N ARG A 159 0.17 -1.78 14.13
CA ARG A 159 0.84 -1.17 15.30
C ARG A 159 2.37 -1.14 15.19
N ALA A 160 2.97 -2.03 14.41
CA ALA A 160 4.40 -2.03 14.13
C ALA A 160 4.90 -0.71 13.51
N TYR A 161 4.02 0.05 12.84
CA TYR A 161 4.36 1.32 12.19
C TYR A 161 4.28 2.55 13.12
N ILE A 162 3.88 2.41 14.39
CA ILE A 162 3.84 3.55 15.33
C ILE A 162 5.23 4.20 15.44
N GLY A 163 6.27 3.41 15.70
CA GLY A 163 7.65 3.90 15.86
C GLY A 163 8.15 4.68 14.64
N PRO A 164 8.09 4.07 13.45
CA PRO A 164 8.40 4.79 12.21
C PRO A 164 7.63 6.10 12.04
N ILE A 165 6.30 6.11 12.24
CA ILE A 165 5.50 7.32 12.05
C ILE A 165 5.87 8.40 13.07
N VAL A 166 6.08 8.04 14.34
CA VAL A 166 6.59 8.99 15.34
C VAL A 166 7.93 9.58 14.91
N SER A 167 8.85 8.75 14.40
CA SER A 167 10.15 9.22 13.88
C SER A 167 9.99 10.18 12.71
N TYR A 168 9.02 9.92 11.80
CA TYR A 168 8.72 10.83 10.71
C TYR A 168 8.17 12.17 11.20
N VAL A 169 7.24 12.17 12.16
CA VAL A 169 6.69 13.39 12.78
C VAL A 169 7.82 14.18 13.47
N MET A 170 8.68 13.52 14.23
CA MET A 170 9.84 14.15 14.88
C MET A 170 10.79 14.78 13.85
N TYR A 171 11.06 14.09 12.74
CA TYR A 171 11.82 14.65 11.63
C TYR A 171 11.20 15.96 11.14
N ARG A 172 9.90 15.98 10.87
CA ARG A 172 9.19 17.17 10.36
C ARG A 172 9.19 18.31 11.37
N CYS A 173 8.98 18.02 12.66
CA CYS A 173 9.05 19.02 13.73
C CYS A 173 10.42 19.70 13.80
N LEU A 174 11.49 18.91 13.77
CA LEU A 174 12.86 19.40 13.93
C LEU A 174 13.46 20.00 12.64
N ALA A 175 12.89 19.65 11.48
CA ALA A 175 13.27 20.21 10.18
C ALA A 175 12.56 21.54 9.87
N LYS A 176 11.47 21.87 10.57
CA LYS A 176 10.75 23.13 10.40
C LYS A 176 11.68 24.31 10.70
N ASP A 177 11.75 25.29 9.80
CA ASP A 177 12.54 26.50 9.99
C ASP A 177 11.96 27.34 11.14
N SER A 178 12.58 27.21 12.30
CA SER A 178 12.18 27.86 13.55
C SER A 178 13.38 27.94 14.50
N GLU A 179 13.23 28.63 15.62
CA GLU A 179 14.26 28.69 16.68
C GLU A 179 14.56 27.31 17.31
N TYR A 180 13.68 26.32 17.10
CA TYR A 180 13.83 24.94 17.58
C TYR A 180 14.36 23.99 16.51
N ALA A 181 14.74 24.48 15.34
CA ALA A 181 15.27 23.68 14.25
C ALA A 181 16.57 22.97 14.66
N ASN A 182 16.64 21.67 14.42
CA ASN A 182 17.84 20.87 14.65
C ASN A 182 18.04 19.88 13.51
N ALA A 183 18.82 20.31 12.51
CA ALA A 183 19.05 19.53 11.30
C ALA A 183 19.71 18.17 11.56
N ALA A 184 20.60 18.06 12.56
CA ALA A 184 21.26 16.80 12.88
C ALA A 184 20.28 15.79 13.49
N MET A 185 19.45 16.23 14.44
CA MET A 185 18.39 15.38 15.01
C MET A 185 17.31 15.03 13.99
N ALA A 186 16.91 16.00 13.15
CA ALA A 186 15.96 15.75 12.07
C ALA A 186 16.47 14.64 11.13
N THR A 187 17.72 14.72 10.70
CA THR A 187 18.36 13.69 9.86
C THR A 187 18.37 12.33 10.58
N GLY A 188 18.72 12.28 11.86
CA GLY A 188 18.71 11.05 12.65
C GLY A 188 17.32 10.39 12.72
N HIS A 189 16.27 11.18 12.94
CA HIS A 189 14.89 10.66 12.93
C HIS A 189 14.45 10.18 11.56
N PHE A 190 14.83 10.86 10.48
CA PHE A 190 14.53 10.40 9.11
C PHE A 190 15.27 9.09 8.77
N GLN A 191 16.53 8.96 9.21
CA GLN A 191 17.27 7.70 9.08
C GLN A 191 16.59 6.57 9.86
N ALA A 192 16.20 6.79 11.12
CA ALA A 192 15.48 5.78 11.92
C ALA A 192 14.16 5.36 11.27
N PHE A 193 13.42 6.30 10.67
CA PHE A 193 12.22 6.01 9.89
C PHE A 193 12.52 5.08 8.71
N THR A 194 13.53 5.42 7.90
CA THR A 194 13.86 4.65 6.68
C THR A 194 14.43 3.26 7.02
N GLU A 195 15.29 3.17 8.02
CA GLU A 195 15.87 1.89 8.49
C GLU A 195 14.78 0.94 9.02
N ALA A 196 13.87 1.45 9.84
CA ALA A 196 12.78 0.63 10.38
C ALA A 196 11.89 0.03 9.27
N LEU A 197 11.66 0.76 8.18
CA LEU A 197 10.92 0.24 7.02
C LEU A 197 11.77 -0.74 6.20
N GLY A 198 13.08 -0.52 6.07
CA GLY A 198 14.00 -1.41 5.34
C GLY A 198 14.11 -2.77 5.99
N VAL A 199 14.38 -2.84 7.28
CA VAL A 199 14.49 -4.10 8.06
C VAL A 199 13.19 -4.92 7.97
N GLN A 200 12.03 -4.28 8.07
CA GLN A 200 10.75 -4.98 7.92
C GLN A 200 10.55 -5.56 6.51
N ASN A 201 11.07 -4.90 5.46
CA ASN A 201 11.02 -5.44 4.10
C ASN A 201 11.85 -6.72 3.97
N GLU A 202 13.06 -6.74 4.52
CA GLU A 202 13.93 -7.92 4.51
C GLU A 202 13.28 -9.10 5.23
N VAL A 203 12.72 -8.88 6.42
CA VAL A 203 12.02 -9.93 7.18
C VAL A 203 10.80 -10.46 6.43
N THR A 204 10.01 -9.58 5.81
CA THR A 204 8.81 -10.00 5.05
C THR A 204 9.20 -10.78 3.80
N ASN A 205 10.23 -10.34 3.08
CA ASN A 205 10.74 -11.03 1.90
C ASN A 205 11.31 -12.40 2.27
N ALA A 206 12.06 -12.50 3.36
CA ALA A 206 12.60 -13.78 3.84
C ALA A 206 11.50 -14.76 4.29
N ALA A 207 10.39 -14.26 4.83
CA ALA A 207 9.27 -15.09 5.29
C ALA A 207 8.24 -15.42 4.20
N SER A 208 8.31 -14.75 3.04
CA SER A 208 7.33 -14.97 1.96
C SER A 208 7.71 -16.18 1.11
N PRO A 209 6.87 -17.23 1.03
CA PRO A 209 7.12 -18.38 0.17
C PRO A 209 7.04 -18.05 -1.33
N ASN A 210 6.57 -16.84 -1.68
CA ASN A 210 6.37 -16.40 -3.06
C ASN A 210 7.55 -15.58 -3.62
N VAL A 211 8.53 -15.20 -2.79
CA VAL A 211 9.76 -14.57 -3.26
C VAL A 211 10.66 -15.67 -3.84
N ARG A 212 10.54 -15.93 -5.13
CA ARG A 212 11.55 -16.67 -5.86
C ARG A 212 12.76 -15.76 -6.05
N SER A 213 13.89 -16.11 -5.42
CA SER A 213 15.19 -15.57 -5.80
C SER A 213 15.39 -15.83 -7.30
N VAL A 214 15.54 -14.78 -8.05
CA VAL A 214 16.01 -14.79 -9.44
C VAL A 214 17.50 -15.08 -9.42
#